data_e28fad42ac86bd9c2aab733c6b974316
#
_entry.id   e28fad42ac86bd9c2aab733c6b974316
#
_cell.length_a   1.000
_cell.length_b   1.000
_cell.length_c   1.000
_cell.angle_alpha   90.00
_cell.angle_beta   90.00
_cell.angle_gamma   90.00
#
_symmetry.space_group_name_H-M   'P 1'
#
loop_
_entity.id
_entity.type
_entity.pdbx_description
1 polymer ?
#
loop_
_entity_poly.entity_id
_entity_poly.type
_entity_poly.pdbx_seq_one_letter_code
_entity_poly.pdbx_strand_id
1 'polypeptide(L)'
;GKLVVVSGQMGMDKVATLRWDGATAQARMDNLLSAYYGNKKVNAVLSPYDGLSIGIISSLKGVGYGSAGQPMPIISGQDAEVPSIKAMLRGDQYSTIFKDTRDLAKVTAD
;
A
#
# COMPACT_ATOMS: atom_id res chain seq x y z
N GLY A 1 11.62 -11.73 15.52
CA GLY A 1 10.42 -11.01 15.81
C GLY A 1 9.19 -11.54 15.10
N LYS A 2 8.06 -11.17 15.60
CA LYS A 2 6.77 -11.55 15.02
C LYS A 2 6.14 -10.35 14.33
N LEU A 3 5.43 -10.61 13.23
CA LEU A 3 4.60 -9.60 12.60
C LEU A 3 3.31 -9.45 13.39
N VAL A 4 2.95 -8.21 13.69
CA VAL A 4 1.71 -7.91 14.42
C VAL A 4 0.88 -6.95 13.57
N VAL A 5 -0.38 -7.29 13.33
CA VAL A 5 -1.32 -6.41 12.64
C VAL A 5 -1.91 -5.46 13.68
N VAL A 6 -1.56 -4.19 13.58
CA VAL A 6 -1.96 -3.17 14.54
C VAL A 6 -3.30 -2.54 14.18
N SER A 7 -3.57 -2.37 12.88
CA SER A 7 -4.79 -1.71 12.41
C SER A 7 -5.19 -2.20 11.03
N GLY A 8 -6.37 -1.83 10.58
CA GLY A 8 -6.89 -2.25 9.28
C GLY A 8 -7.60 -3.60 9.29
N GLN A 9 -7.70 -4.24 10.43
CA GLN A 9 -8.43 -5.49 10.59
C GLN A 9 -9.92 -5.20 10.71
N MET A 10 -10.59 -5.09 9.58
CA MET A 10 -12.02 -4.76 9.59
C MET A 10 -12.74 -5.58 8.52
N GLY A 11 -14.06 -5.61 8.61
CA GLY A 11 -14.87 -6.34 7.65
C GLY A 11 -14.70 -5.83 6.24
N MET A 12 -15.02 -6.66 5.27
CA MET A 12 -14.86 -6.33 3.85
C MET A 12 -15.60 -5.04 3.48
N ASP A 13 -16.74 -4.80 4.08
CA ASP A 13 -17.53 -3.59 3.86
C ASP A 13 -16.80 -2.31 4.24
N LYS A 14 -15.87 -2.39 5.20
CA LYS A 14 -15.09 -1.24 5.67
C LYS A 14 -13.70 -1.18 5.06
N VAL A 15 -13.09 -2.31 4.76
CA VAL A 15 -11.72 -2.34 4.25
C VAL A 15 -11.66 -2.17 2.73
N ALA A 16 -12.72 -2.56 2.02
CA ALA A 16 -12.76 -2.41 0.57
C ALA A 16 -12.79 -0.93 0.18
N THR A 17 -12.07 -0.60 -0.87
CA THR A 17 -12.01 0.76 -1.39
C THR A 17 -12.82 0.85 -2.67
N LEU A 18 -13.84 1.71 -2.67
CA LEU A 18 -14.72 1.88 -3.82
C LEU A 18 -13.90 2.25 -5.06
N ARG A 19 -14.11 1.50 -6.15
CA ARG A 19 -13.44 1.71 -7.44
C ARG A 19 -11.92 1.68 -7.36
N TRP A 20 -11.37 1.07 -6.32
CA TRP A 20 -9.91 1.01 -6.11
C TRP A 20 -9.26 2.40 -6.17
N ASP A 21 -9.93 3.40 -5.59
CA ASP A 21 -9.51 4.79 -5.67
C ASP A 21 -8.37 5.11 -4.71
N GLY A 22 -7.26 5.60 -5.26
CA GLY A 22 -6.08 5.96 -4.49
C GLY A 22 -6.31 7.11 -3.52
N ALA A 23 -7.15 8.08 -3.88
CA ALA A 23 -7.47 9.20 -2.99
C ALA A 23 -8.25 8.72 -1.77
N THR A 24 -9.16 7.77 -1.95
CA THR A 24 -9.89 7.18 -0.83
C THR A 24 -8.94 6.40 0.08
N ALA A 25 -7.99 5.66 -0.51
CA ALA A 25 -6.98 4.94 0.26
C ALA A 25 -6.08 5.90 1.04
N GLN A 26 -5.72 7.03 0.44
CA GLN A 26 -4.93 8.07 1.10
C GLN A 26 -5.67 8.63 2.31
N ALA A 27 -6.95 8.99 2.15
CA ALA A 27 -7.75 9.52 3.25
C ALA A 27 -7.91 8.50 4.38
N ARG A 28 -8.12 7.23 4.02
CA ARG A 28 -8.20 6.17 5.02
C ARG A 28 -6.89 5.99 5.76
N MET A 29 -5.76 6.05 5.05
CA MET A 29 -4.44 5.95 5.67
C MET A 29 -4.17 7.14 6.60
N ASP A 30 -4.58 8.35 6.21
CA ASP A 30 -4.47 9.53 7.07
C ASP A 30 -5.21 9.30 8.40
N ASN A 31 -6.41 8.75 8.35
CA ASN A 31 -7.19 8.45 9.55
C ASN A 31 -6.52 7.39 10.41
N LEU A 32 -5.99 6.33 9.80
CA LEU A 32 -5.30 5.27 10.53
C LEU A 32 -4.03 5.79 11.21
N LEU A 33 -3.27 6.64 10.53
CA LEU A 33 -2.06 7.24 11.09
C LEU A 33 -2.39 8.09 12.31
N SER A 34 -3.45 8.87 12.23
CA SER A 34 -3.88 9.71 13.36
C SER A 34 -4.39 8.88 14.53
N ALA A 35 -5.14 7.80 14.24
CA ALA A 35 -5.80 7.01 15.28
C ALA A 35 -4.85 6.05 16.01
N TYR A 36 -3.88 5.45 15.31
CA TYR A 36 -3.10 4.34 15.86
C TYR A 36 -1.60 4.56 15.88
N TYR A 37 -1.08 5.51 15.11
CA TYR A 37 0.37 5.67 14.93
C TYR A 37 0.90 7.02 15.39
N GLY A 38 0.20 7.68 16.31
CA GLY A 38 0.69 8.92 16.91
C GLY A 38 2.02 8.74 17.63
N ASN A 39 2.16 7.62 18.35
CA ASN A 39 3.37 7.30 19.12
C ASN A 39 4.10 6.05 18.62
N LYS A 40 3.67 5.48 17.50
CA LYS A 40 4.25 4.26 16.94
C LYS A 40 4.59 4.48 15.49
N LYS A 41 5.57 3.73 14.98
CA LYS A 41 5.94 3.77 13.58
C LYS A 41 5.27 2.65 12.81
N VAL A 42 4.88 2.94 11.56
CA VAL A 42 4.39 1.92 10.63
C VAL A 42 5.60 1.22 10.04
N ASN A 43 5.67 -0.09 10.20
CA ASN A 43 6.76 -0.90 9.67
C ASN A 43 6.44 -1.48 8.31
N ALA A 44 5.17 -1.82 8.06
CA ALA A 44 4.75 -2.40 6.80
C ALA A 44 3.27 -2.10 6.54
N VAL A 45 2.91 -2.02 5.27
CA VAL A 45 1.53 -1.86 4.81
C VAL A 45 1.26 -2.92 3.75
N LEU A 46 0.23 -3.73 3.98
CA LEU A 46 -0.22 -4.69 2.98
C LEU A 46 -1.27 -4.03 2.10
N SER A 47 -0.91 -3.73 0.87
CA SER A 47 -1.79 -3.09 -0.10
C SER A 47 -2.04 -4.03 -1.27
N PRO A 48 -3.30 -4.24 -1.68
CA PRO A 48 -3.63 -5.21 -2.72
C PRO A 48 -3.53 -4.68 -4.15
N TYR A 49 -3.22 -3.39 -4.34
CA TYR A 49 -3.21 -2.78 -5.67
C TYR A 49 -2.32 -1.53 -5.69
N ASP A 50 -1.57 -1.36 -6.78
CA ASP A 50 -0.61 -0.27 -6.93
C ASP A 50 -1.23 1.12 -6.81
N GLY A 51 -2.40 1.33 -7.38
CA GLY A 51 -3.08 2.62 -7.28
C GLY A 51 -3.39 3.00 -5.83
N LEU A 52 -3.75 2.03 -5.01
CA LEU A 52 -3.96 2.25 -3.57
C LEU A 52 -2.62 2.51 -2.87
N SER A 53 -1.58 1.78 -3.26
CA SER A 53 -0.24 1.94 -2.68
C SER A 53 0.29 3.35 -2.90
N ILE A 54 0.11 3.92 -4.07
CA ILE A 54 0.54 5.30 -4.38
C ILE A 54 -0.18 6.30 -3.47
N GLY A 55 -1.49 6.12 -3.25
CA GLY A 55 -2.24 6.96 -2.31
C GLY A 55 -1.71 6.84 -0.88
N ILE A 56 -1.44 5.61 -0.45
CA ILE A 56 -0.91 5.34 0.88
C ILE A 56 0.48 5.96 1.04
N ILE A 57 1.34 5.87 0.03
CA ILE A 57 2.66 6.50 0.05
C ILE A 57 2.54 8.01 0.22
N SER A 58 1.59 8.64 -0.47
CA SER A 58 1.37 10.09 -0.33
C SER A 58 0.98 10.46 1.09
N SER A 59 0.10 9.67 1.72
CA SER A 59 -0.29 9.87 3.11
C SER A 59 0.91 9.75 4.05
N LEU A 60 1.73 8.73 3.87
CA LEU A 60 2.90 8.49 4.71
C LEU A 60 3.92 9.63 4.57
N LYS A 61 4.17 10.10 3.37
CA LYS A 61 5.06 11.24 3.15
C LYS A 61 4.55 12.51 3.80
N GLY A 62 3.24 12.68 3.85
CA GLY A 62 2.62 13.82 4.51
C GLY A 62 2.91 13.93 5.99
N VAL A 63 3.22 12.81 6.65
CA VAL A 63 3.59 12.79 8.07
C VAL A 63 5.08 12.50 8.29
N GLY A 64 5.91 12.61 7.27
CA GLY A 64 7.36 12.58 7.40
C GLY A 64 8.06 11.27 7.07
N TYR A 65 7.34 10.22 6.67
CA TYR A 65 7.99 8.98 6.25
C TYR A 65 8.76 9.20 4.95
N GLY A 66 9.89 8.53 4.81
CA GLY A 66 10.77 8.71 3.68
C GLY A 66 11.86 9.75 3.90
N SER A 67 11.85 10.44 5.04
CA SER A 67 12.92 11.38 5.42
C SER A 67 14.05 10.63 6.13
N ALA A 68 15.16 11.34 6.37
CA ALA A 68 16.37 10.74 6.95
C ALA A 68 16.14 10.10 8.33
N GLY A 69 15.25 10.66 9.13
CA GLY A 69 14.97 10.13 10.48
C GLY A 69 13.82 9.13 10.55
N GLN A 70 13.12 8.88 9.43
CA GLN A 70 11.92 8.08 9.44
C GLN A 70 11.77 7.37 8.09
N PRO A 71 12.35 6.16 7.96
CA PRO A 71 12.35 5.45 6.69
C PRO A 71 10.95 5.02 6.27
N MET A 72 10.74 4.93 4.95
CA MET A 72 9.47 4.47 4.39
C MET A 72 9.21 3.03 4.81
N PRO A 73 7.99 2.69 5.28
CA PRO A 73 7.67 1.31 5.59
C PRO A 73 7.66 0.43 4.33
N ILE A 74 7.67 -0.88 4.54
CA ILE A 74 7.56 -1.83 3.44
C ILE A 74 6.12 -1.82 2.94
N ILE A 75 5.92 -1.43 1.68
CA ILE A 75 4.59 -1.31 1.08
C ILE A 75 4.49 -2.26 -0.10
N SER A 76 3.51 -3.13 -0.07
CA SER A 76 3.22 -4.04 -1.17
C SER A 76 2.33 -3.38 -2.23
N GLY A 77 2.12 -4.07 -3.32
CA GLY A 77 1.20 -3.65 -4.37
C GLY A 77 0.95 -4.78 -5.34
N GLN A 78 0.18 -4.52 -6.37
CA GLN A 78 -0.14 -5.48 -7.42
C GLN A 78 -0.47 -4.74 -8.70
N ASP A 79 -0.20 -5.37 -9.83
CA ASP A 79 -0.45 -4.98 -11.22
C ASP A 79 0.73 -4.30 -11.92
N ALA A 80 1.82 -3.99 -11.22
CA ALA A 80 3.05 -3.45 -11.80
C ALA A 80 2.81 -2.21 -12.68
N GLU A 81 2.01 -1.27 -12.16
CA GLU A 81 1.73 -0.02 -12.88
C GLU A 81 2.96 0.88 -12.93
N VAL A 82 3.06 1.72 -13.96
CA VAL A 82 4.23 2.56 -14.18
C VAL A 82 4.54 3.46 -12.97
N PRO A 83 3.56 4.15 -12.35
CA PRO A 83 3.86 4.94 -11.16
C PRO A 83 4.46 4.13 -10.02
N SER A 84 4.03 2.87 -9.85
CA SER A 84 4.58 1.99 -8.82
C SER A 84 5.99 1.54 -9.14
N ILE A 85 6.28 1.23 -10.39
CA ILE A 85 7.65 0.89 -10.80
C ILE A 85 8.58 2.07 -10.49
N LYS A 86 8.14 3.29 -10.79
CA LYS A 86 8.91 4.49 -10.46
C LYS A 86 9.08 4.65 -8.95
N ALA A 87 8.03 4.38 -8.18
CA ALA A 87 8.09 4.44 -6.71
C ALA A 87 9.06 3.40 -6.16
N MET A 88 9.11 2.19 -6.73
CA MET A 88 10.06 1.17 -6.34
C MET A 88 11.50 1.61 -6.60
N LEU A 89 11.75 2.25 -7.74
CA LEU A 89 13.08 2.76 -8.07
C LEU A 89 13.53 3.87 -7.11
N ARG A 90 12.59 4.64 -6.59
CA ARG A 90 12.89 5.66 -5.58
C ARG A 90 13.02 5.10 -4.16
N GLY A 91 12.61 3.84 -3.95
CA GLY A 91 12.57 3.23 -2.62
C GLY A 91 11.31 3.52 -1.83
N ASP A 92 10.31 4.13 -2.44
CA ASP A 92 9.04 4.47 -1.77
C ASP A 92 8.10 3.26 -1.65
N GLN A 93 8.12 2.39 -2.64
CA GLN A 93 7.35 1.14 -2.63
C GLN A 93 8.32 -0.03 -2.65
N TYR A 94 8.04 -1.07 -1.88
CA TYR A 94 8.95 -2.22 -1.77
C TYR A 94 8.75 -3.23 -2.90
N SER A 95 7.49 -3.56 -3.20
CA SER A 95 7.21 -4.60 -4.18
C SER A 95 5.89 -4.37 -4.90
N THR A 96 5.76 -4.98 -6.05
CA THR A 96 4.50 -5.13 -6.76
C THR A 96 4.50 -6.49 -7.43
N ILE A 97 3.31 -7.02 -7.73
CA ILE A 97 3.17 -8.31 -8.38
C ILE A 97 2.67 -8.08 -9.80
N PHE A 98 3.44 -8.57 -10.77
CA PHE A 98 3.03 -8.56 -12.17
C PHE A 98 2.22 -9.81 -12.47
N LYS A 99 1.03 -9.62 -13.04
CA LYS A 99 0.20 -10.71 -13.51
C LYS A 99 0.23 -10.75 -15.02
N ASP A 100 0.86 -11.76 -15.59
CA ASP A 100 0.90 -11.92 -17.03
C ASP A 100 -0.49 -12.36 -17.51
N THR A 101 -1.18 -11.47 -18.22
CA THR A 101 -2.54 -11.75 -18.71
C THR A 101 -2.57 -12.90 -19.70
N ARG A 102 -1.47 -13.15 -20.39
CA ARG A 102 -1.37 -14.31 -21.31
C ARG A 102 -1.38 -15.61 -20.52
N ASP A 103 -0.64 -15.68 -19.43
CA ASP A 103 -0.62 -16.86 -18.56
C ASP A 103 -1.97 -17.08 -17.88
N LEU A 104 -2.60 -16.00 -17.40
CA LEU A 104 -3.92 -16.10 -16.77
C LEU A 104 -4.95 -16.61 -17.79
N ALA A 105 -4.94 -16.12 -19.01
CA ALA A 105 -5.85 -16.56 -20.05
C ALA A 105 -5.61 -18.02 -20.38
N LYS A 106 -4.37 -18.46 -20.48
CA LYS A 106 -4.03 -19.84 -20.77
C LYS A 106 -4.55 -20.80 -19.68
N VAL A 107 -4.32 -20.47 -18.42
CA VAL A 107 -4.78 -21.29 -17.31
C VAL A 107 -6.31 -21.37 -17.26
N THR A 108 -6.96 -20.25 -17.54
CA THR A 108 -8.44 -20.20 -17.54
C THR A 108 -9.02 -21.04 -18.69
N ALA A 109 -8.37 -21.03 -19.86
CA ALA A 109 -8.81 -21.79 -21.04
C ALA A 109 -8.55 -23.29 -20.89
N ASP A 110 -7.53 -23.69 -20.15
CA ASP A 110 -7.19 -25.09 -19.91
C ASP A 110 -8.11 -25.71 -18.84
#